data_56b6691a68c0e4cb7d424f2df7a78ed0
#
_entry.id   56b6691a68c0e4cb7d424f2df7a78ed0
#
_cell.length_a   1.000
_cell.length_b   1.000
_cell.length_c   1.000
_cell.angle_alpha   90.00
_cell.angle_beta   90.00
_cell.angle_gamma   90.00
#
_symmetry.space_group_name_H-M   'P 1'
#
loop_
_entity.id
_entity.type
_entity.pdbx_description
1 polymer ?
#
loop_
_entity_poly.entity_id
_entity_poly.type
_entity_poly.pdbx_seq_one_letter_code
_entity_poly.pdbx_strand_id
1 'polypeptide(L)'
;TWPEASEFCRAQGKRLPREAEWEKAARGDSGHLFPWGQQTPTPELAKFGQYLVHEIPIVAPVERGEADSSPYRLHHMAGNAAEWVEDWFGIDYYATMPDRNPRGPNSGRYKVVRGGSWKSEPVMLRTATRSGASPDRRAATIGFRCARSLH
;
A
#
# COMPACT_ATOMS: atom_id res chain seq x y z
N THR A 1 1.12 2.70 14.33
CA THR A 1 1.44 1.26 14.38
C THR A 1 0.39 0.43 13.64
N TRP A 2 0.73 -0.80 13.27
CA TRP A 2 -0.22 -1.72 12.63
C TRP A 2 -1.44 -2.05 13.52
N PRO A 3 -1.29 -2.34 14.84
CA PRO A 3 -2.43 -2.59 15.71
C PRO A 3 -3.42 -1.42 15.78
N GLU A 4 -2.92 -0.20 15.85
CA GLU A 4 -3.77 1.00 15.87
C GLU A 4 -4.52 1.21 14.55
N ALA A 5 -3.85 0.99 13.41
CA ALA A 5 -4.48 1.06 12.09
C ALA A 5 -5.59 0.00 11.95
N SER A 6 -5.33 -1.23 12.41
CA SER A 6 -6.31 -2.32 12.41
C SER A 6 -7.51 -1.99 13.30
N GLU A 7 -7.27 -1.47 14.50
CA GLU A 7 -8.32 -1.09 15.44
C GLU A 7 -9.16 0.07 14.92
N PHE A 8 -8.52 1.09 14.33
CA PHE A 8 -9.25 2.20 13.69
C PHE A 8 -10.22 1.69 12.63
N CYS A 9 -9.75 0.81 11.72
CA CYS A 9 -10.62 0.24 10.69
C CYS A 9 -11.77 -0.57 11.30
N ARG A 10 -11.50 -1.36 12.35
CA ARG A 10 -12.51 -2.16 13.05
C ARG A 10 -13.58 -1.30 13.71
N ALA A 11 -13.18 -0.20 14.34
CA ALA A 11 -14.11 0.76 14.95
C ALA A 11 -15.07 1.40 13.90
N GLN A 12 -14.68 1.40 12.61
CA GLN A 12 -15.51 1.87 11.51
C GLN A 12 -16.32 0.74 10.83
N GLY A 13 -16.39 -0.46 11.43
CA GLY A 13 -17.03 -1.63 10.81
C GLY A 13 -16.30 -2.13 9.55
N LYS A 14 -14.99 -1.88 9.49
CA LYS A 14 -14.10 -2.22 8.36
C LYS A 14 -12.92 -3.04 8.87
N ARG A 15 -11.95 -3.29 8.01
CA ARG A 15 -10.68 -3.94 8.30
C ARG A 15 -9.56 -3.37 7.45
N LEU A 16 -8.32 -3.69 7.74
CA LEU A 16 -7.25 -3.50 6.77
C LEU A 16 -7.50 -4.39 5.54
N PRO A 17 -7.12 -3.96 4.33
CA PRO A 17 -7.16 -4.84 3.16
C PRO A 17 -6.12 -5.95 3.33
N ARG A 18 -6.38 -7.12 2.78
CA ARG A 18 -5.35 -8.14 2.57
C ARG A 18 -4.38 -7.68 1.50
N GLU A 19 -3.17 -8.22 1.52
CA GLU A 19 -2.15 -7.88 0.53
C GLU A 19 -2.64 -8.10 -0.90
N ALA A 20 -3.25 -9.25 -1.17
CA ALA A 20 -3.79 -9.58 -2.50
C ALA A 20 -4.94 -8.66 -2.93
N GLU A 21 -5.80 -8.23 -1.99
CA GLU A 21 -6.86 -7.25 -2.27
C GLU A 21 -6.25 -5.89 -2.62
N TRP A 22 -5.25 -5.46 -1.86
CA TRP A 22 -4.54 -4.22 -2.10
C TRP A 22 -3.86 -4.23 -3.47
N GLU A 23 -3.14 -5.31 -3.80
CA GLU A 23 -2.46 -5.46 -5.09
C GLU A 23 -3.45 -5.46 -6.26
N LYS A 24 -4.53 -6.24 -6.17
CA LYS A 24 -5.61 -6.23 -7.15
C LYS A 24 -6.17 -4.83 -7.36
N ALA A 25 -6.43 -4.12 -6.28
CA ALA A 25 -6.96 -2.76 -6.31
C ALA A 25 -6.00 -1.76 -6.96
N ALA A 26 -4.68 -1.95 -6.78
CA ALA A 26 -3.66 -1.10 -7.37
C ALA A 26 -3.42 -1.37 -8.86
N ARG A 27 -3.32 -2.65 -9.28
CA ARG A 27 -2.86 -3.02 -10.64
C ARG A 27 -3.97 -3.43 -11.61
N GLY A 28 -5.18 -3.67 -11.12
CA GLY A 28 -6.30 -4.16 -11.92
C GLY A 28 -6.07 -5.56 -12.49
N ASP A 29 -6.89 -5.92 -13.46
CA ASP A 29 -6.81 -7.22 -14.16
C ASP A 29 -5.75 -7.23 -15.27
N SER A 30 -5.38 -6.06 -15.77
CA SER A 30 -4.38 -5.89 -16.84
C SER A 30 -2.93 -5.97 -16.35
N GLY A 31 -2.71 -6.14 -15.05
CA GLY A 31 -1.39 -6.29 -14.47
C GLY A 31 -0.51 -5.04 -14.60
N HIS A 32 -1.08 -3.87 -14.37
CA HIS A 32 -0.36 -2.59 -14.43
C HIS A 32 0.90 -2.60 -13.57
N LEU A 33 1.99 -2.04 -14.10
CA LEU A 33 3.24 -1.88 -13.35
C LEU A 33 3.09 -0.85 -12.23
N PHE A 34 2.36 0.23 -12.51
CA PHE A 34 1.96 1.26 -11.57
C PHE A 34 0.43 1.41 -11.59
N PRO A 35 -0.20 2.04 -10.60
CA PRO A 35 -1.66 2.19 -10.60
C PRO A 35 -2.24 2.81 -11.88
N TRP A 36 -1.57 3.80 -12.44
CA TRP A 36 -1.95 4.51 -13.68
C TRP A 36 -1.55 3.79 -14.97
N GLY A 37 -0.85 2.64 -14.90
CA GLY A 37 -0.44 1.86 -16.08
C GLY A 37 1.05 1.56 -16.15
N GLN A 38 1.66 1.73 -17.34
CA GLN A 38 3.06 1.38 -17.58
C GLN A 38 4.00 2.60 -17.58
N GLN A 39 3.46 3.80 -17.52
CA GLN A 39 4.24 5.03 -17.57
C GLN A 39 5.12 5.18 -16.32
N THR A 40 6.38 5.56 -16.53
CA THR A 40 7.31 5.88 -15.44
C THR A 40 6.73 6.93 -14.48
N PRO A 41 6.90 6.79 -13.17
CA PRO A 41 6.43 7.76 -12.20
C PRO A 41 6.96 9.17 -12.45
N THR A 42 6.07 10.16 -12.38
CA THR A 42 6.38 11.58 -12.42
C THR A 42 5.79 12.28 -11.20
N PRO A 43 6.21 13.50 -10.84
CA PRO A 43 5.64 14.23 -9.71
C PRO A 43 4.13 14.51 -9.82
N GLU A 44 3.59 14.50 -11.03
CA GLU A 44 2.15 14.66 -11.30
C GLU A 44 1.38 13.38 -10.98
N LEU A 45 2.00 12.22 -11.23
CA LEU A 45 1.40 10.89 -11.04
C LEU A 45 1.54 10.37 -9.61
N ALA A 46 2.64 10.70 -8.93
CA ALA A 46 2.86 10.24 -7.56
C ALA A 46 3.75 11.18 -6.76
N LYS A 47 3.65 11.09 -5.46
CA LYS A 47 4.53 11.80 -4.53
C LYS A 47 5.61 10.84 -4.03
N PHE A 48 6.87 11.03 -4.47
CA PHE A 48 8.00 10.15 -4.18
C PHE A 48 9.33 10.90 -4.29
N GLY A 49 10.45 10.26 -3.93
CA GLY A 49 11.81 10.78 -4.15
C GLY A 49 12.18 12.02 -3.34
N GLN A 50 11.43 12.35 -2.28
CA GLN A 50 11.65 13.59 -1.53
C GLN A 50 12.55 13.34 -0.32
N TYR A 51 13.85 13.18 -0.57
CA TYR A 51 14.83 12.81 0.46
C TYR A 51 15.29 13.98 1.33
N LEU A 52 15.23 15.19 0.81
CA LEU A 52 15.96 16.35 1.37
C LEU A 52 15.05 17.40 2.01
N VAL A 53 13.77 17.12 2.15
CA VAL A 53 12.86 18.11 2.73
C VAL A 53 12.78 17.91 4.23
N HIS A 54 13.35 18.86 4.97
CA HIS A 54 13.42 18.81 6.43
C HIS A 54 12.16 19.27 7.15
N GLU A 55 11.14 19.74 6.45
CA GLU A 55 9.99 20.38 7.09
C GLU A 55 8.66 19.75 6.64
N ILE A 56 7.94 19.22 7.64
CA ILE A 56 6.49 18.96 7.74
C ILE A 56 5.88 17.95 6.76
N PRO A 57 4.81 17.24 7.15
CA PRO A 57 4.33 16.06 6.42
C PRO A 57 4.06 16.36 4.95
N ILE A 58 4.92 15.81 4.12
CA ILE A 58 4.90 15.99 2.67
C ILE A 58 3.84 15.08 2.04
N VAL A 59 2.89 14.61 2.83
CA VAL A 59 1.76 13.84 2.32
C VAL A 59 0.81 14.75 1.54
N ALA A 60 0.34 14.28 0.41
CA ALA A 60 -0.69 14.96 -0.34
C ALA A 60 -2.06 14.70 0.30
N PRO A 61 -2.99 15.66 0.19
CA PRO A 61 -4.38 15.43 0.55
C PRO A 61 -4.97 14.22 -0.20
N VAL A 62 -5.91 13.52 0.43
CA VAL A 62 -6.54 12.30 -0.12
C VAL A 62 -7.29 12.58 -1.43
N GLU A 63 -7.76 13.80 -1.61
CA GLU A 63 -8.56 14.27 -2.76
C GLU A 63 -7.71 14.78 -3.93
N ARG A 64 -6.49 14.28 -4.11
CA ARG A 64 -5.66 14.66 -5.25
C ARG A 64 -6.25 14.06 -6.53
N GLY A 65 -6.16 14.82 -7.64
CA GLY A 65 -6.81 14.59 -8.91
C GLY A 65 -6.60 13.23 -9.58
N GLU A 66 -7.26 13.02 -10.72
CA GLU A 66 -7.43 11.71 -11.36
C GLU A 66 -6.16 11.03 -11.90
N ALA A 67 -5.04 11.78 -12.03
CA ALA A 67 -3.83 11.30 -12.69
C ALA A 67 -3.17 10.08 -12.03
N ASP A 68 -3.31 9.92 -10.70
CA ASP A 68 -2.74 8.81 -9.92
C ASP A 68 -3.72 7.63 -9.74
N SER A 69 -4.84 7.65 -10.47
CA SER A 69 -5.93 6.70 -10.29
C SER A 69 -5.57 5.29 -10.75
N SER A 70 -5.91 4.31 -9.91
CA SER A 70 -5.86 2.91 -10.28
C SER A 70 -7.02 2.52 -11.23
N PRO A 71 -7.02 1.34 -11.86
CA PRO A 71 -8.15 0.85 -12.68
C PRO A 71 -9.49 0.82 -11.92
N TYR A 72 -9.45 0.71 -10.59
CA TYR A 72 -10.63 0.76 -9.72
C TYR A 72 -10.88 2.15 -9.10
N ARG A 73 -10.27 3.21 -9.67
CA ARG A 73 -10.41 4.60 -9.25
C ARG A 73 -9.98 4.85 -7.80
N LEU A 74 -8.96 4.15 -7.33
CA LEU A 74 -8.34 4.40 -6.04
C LEU A 74 -7.12 5.28 -6.23
N HIS A 75 -7.01 6.30 -5.39
CA HIS A 75 -5.89 7.25 -5.40
C HIS A 75 -4.82 6.85 -4.39
N HIS A 76 -3.60 7.36 -4.60
CA HIS A 76 -2.45 7.17 -3.71
C HIS A 76 -2.08 5.69 -3.46
N MET A 77 -2.34 4.83 -4.46
CA MET A 77 -1.89 3.43 -4.41
C MET A 77 -0.39 3.30 -4.71
N ALA A 78 0.29 4.41 -5.04
CA ALA A 78 1.74 4.49 -5.21
C ALA A 78 2.26 5.84 -4.72
N GLY A 79 3.29 5.82 -3.87
CA GLY A 79 3.83 7.02 -3.24
C GLY A 79 2.92 7.58 -2.14
N ASN A 80 3.10 8.82 -1.78
CA ASN A 80 2.45 9.50 -0.68
C ASN A 80 2.79 8.85 0.67
N ALA A 81 1.98 7.94 1.18
CA ALA A 81 2.29 7.11 2.34
C ALA A 81 2.20 5.63 1.94
N ALA A 82 3.21 4.85 2.29
CA ALA A 82 3.13 3.40 2.18
C ALA A 82 2.05 2.88 3.13
N GLU A 83 1.40 1.76 2.81
CA GLU A 83 0.19 1.36 3.51
C GLU A 83 0.31 0.01 4.19
N TRP A 84 -0.10 -0.04 5.47
CA TRP A 84 -0.30 -1.28 6.19
C TRP A 84 -1.40 -2.12 5.54
N VAL A 85 -1.13 -3.42 5.39
CA VAL A 85 -2.16 -4.41 5.06
C VAL A 85 -2.29 -5.46 6.18
N GLU A 86 -3.25 -6.35 6.09
CA GLU A 86 -3.55 -7.31 7.15
C GLU A 86 -2.45 -8.36 7.33
N ASP A 87 -1.77 -8.73 6.24
CA ASP A 87 -0.94 -9.92 6.12
C ASP A 87 0.40 -9.79 6.87
N TRP A 88 0.89 -10.94 7.36
CA TRP A 88 2.28 -11.08 7.75
C TRP A 88 3.19 -11.17 6.52
N PHE A 89 4.36 -10.58 6.61
CA PHE A 89 5.36 -10.63 5.55
C PHE A 89 6.09 -11.98 5.57
N GLY A 90 6.00 -12.73 4.47
CA GLY A 90 6.79 -13.92 4.19
C GLY A 90 7.47 -13.77 2.84
N ILE A 91 8.81 -13.91 2.80
CA ILE A 91 9.57 -13.73 1.57
C ILE A 91 9.22 -14.80 0.54
N ASP A 92 9.02 -16.05 0.98
CA ASP A 92 8.76 -17.21 0.13
C ASP A 92 7.27 -17.54 0.02
N TYR A 93 6.39 -16.72 0.62
CA TYR A 93 4.96 -17.04 0.69
C TYR A 93 4.32 -17.22 -0.70
N TYR A 94 4.73 -16.43 -1.68
CA TYR A 94 4.18 -16.49 -3.03
C TYR A 94 4.49 -17.80 -3.77
N ALA A 95 5.53 -18.52 -3.38
CA ALA A 95 5.85 -19.84 -3.95
C ALA A 95 4.86 -20.93 -3.52
N THR A 96 4.14 -20.73 -2.41
CA THR A 96 3.26 -21.74 -1.78
C THR A 96 1.84 -21.24 -1.49
N MET A 97 1.54 -19.99 -1.85
CA MET A 97 0.23 -19.39 -1.57
C MET A 97 -0.88 -20.09 -2.38
N PRO A 98 -2.11 -20.14 -1.86
CA PRO A 98 -3.26 -20.60 -2.63
C PRO A 98 -3.60 -19.61 -3.75
N ASP A 99 -4.06 -20.10 -4.90
CA ASP A 99 -4.45 -19.30 -6.05
C ASP A 99 -5.64 -18.36 -5.76
N ARG A 100 -6.45 -18.70 -4.76
CA ARG A 100 -7.65 -17.93 -4.40
C ARG A 100 -7.58 -17.41 -2.98
N ASN A 101 -7.82 -16.10 -2.85
CA ASN A 101 -7.94 -15.42 -1.56
C ASN A 101 -6.77 -15.68 -0.60
N PRO A 102 -5.51 -15.56 -1.03
CA PRO A 102 -4.35 -15.73 -0.14
C PRO A 102 -4.45 -14.78 1.05
N ARG A 103 -4.02 -15.25 2.22
CA ARG A 103 -4.14 -14.52 3.50
C ARG A 103 -2.80 -14.18 4.13
N GLY A 104 -1.71 -14.43 3.43
CA GLY A 104 -0.38 -14.38 3.99
C GLY A 104 -0.06 -15.55 4.93
N PRO A 105 1.15 -15.61 5.47
CA PRO A 105 1.52 -16.55 6.52
C PRO A 105 0.65 -16.36 7.78
N ASN A 106 0.45 -17.42 8.55
CA ASN A 106 -0.33 -17.38 9.80
C ASN A 106 0.36 -16.55 10.89
N SER A 107 1.68 -16.40 10.83
CA SER A 107 2.49 -15.63 11.76
C SER A 107 3.74 -15.08 11.07
N GLY A 108 4.38 -14.09 11.68
CA GLY A 108 5.61 -13.51 11.16
C GLY A 108 6.20 -12.48 12.11
N ARG A 109 7.37 -11.95 11.76
CA ARG A 109 8.03 -10.87 12.49
C ARG A 109 7.59 -9.48 12.00
N TYR A 110 7.22 -9.38 10.73
CA TYR A 110 6.90 -8.12 10.07
C TYR A 110 5.50 -8.20 9.45
N LYS A 111 4.79 -7.09 9.45
CA LYS A 111 3.58 -6.89 8.65
C LYS A 111 3.93 -6.34 7.28
N VAL A 112 3.15 -6.69 6.28
CA VAL A 112 3.33 -6.19 4.92
C VAL A 112 2.98 -4.71 4.84
N VAL A 113 3.79 -3.97 4.09
CA VAL A 113 3.58 -2.56 3.72
C VAL A 113 3.68 -2.46 2.20
N ARG A 114 2.76 -1.73 1.58
CA ARG A 114 2.61 -1.63 0.13
C ARG A 114 2.64 -0.19 -0.37
N GLY A 115 2.91 -0.01 -1.67
CA GLY A 115 2.74 1.24 -2.42
C GLY A 115 3.92 2.20 -2.41
N GLY A 116 4.87 2.04 -1.48
CA GLY A 116 5.93 3.05 -1.31
C GLY A 116 5.39 4.37 -0.74
N SER A 117 6.27 5.31 -0.48
CA SER A 117 5.94 6.58 0.18
C SER A 117 6.54 7.77 -0.55
N TRP A 118 6.26 8.97 -0.06
CA TRP A 118 6.87 10.21 -0.53
C TRP A 118 8.41 10.19 -0.50
N LYS A 119 9.00 9.32 0.31
CA LYS A 119 10.46 9.15 0.44
C LYS A 119 11.02 8.00 -0.41
N SER A 120 10.19 7.24 -1.09
CA SER A 120 10.61 6.04 -1.82
C SER A 120 11.22 6.37 -3.18
N GLU A 121 12.12 5.47 -3.65
CA GLU A 121 12.59 5.45 -5.02
C GLU A 121 11.48 5.02 -6.00
N PRO A 122 11.54 5.43 -7.27
CA PRO A 122 10.52 5.07 -8.27
C PRO A 122 10.23 3.56 -8.37
N VAL A 123 11.26 2.73 -8.23
CA VAL A 123 11.12 1.26 -8.30
C VAL A 123 10.24 0.71 -7.18
N MET A 124 10.19 1.38 -6.04
CA MET A 124 9.39 0.98 -4.89
C MET A 124 7.90 1.28 -5.05
N LEU A 125 7.53 2.06 -6.07
CA LEU A 125 6.14 2.43 -6.37
C LEU A 125 5.40 1.39 -7.22
N ARG A 126 6.09 0.35 -7.68
CA ARG A 126 5.45 -0.71 -8.47
C ARG A 126 4.36 -1.38 -7.66
N THR A 127 3.25 -1.70 -8.32
CA THR A 127 2.10 -2.37 -7.70
C THR A 127 2.46 -3.72 -7.07
N ALA A 128 3.47 -4.41 -7.58
CA ALA A 128 3.96 -5.69 -7.06
C ALA A 128 5.03 -5.54 -5.96
N THR A 129 5.54 -4.33 -5.69
CA THR A 129 6.58 -4.15 -4.67
C THR A 129 6.02 -4.41 -3.28
N ARG A 130 6.75 -5.19 -2.51
CA ARG A 130 6.43 -5.58 -1.13
C ARG A 130 7.51 -5.12 -0.18
N SER A 131 7.11 -4.66 0.99
CA SER A 131 8.01 -4.37 2.09
C SER A 131 7.46 -4.94 3.38
N GLY A 132 8.34 -5.20 4.35
CA GLY A 132 7.96 -5.62 5.69
C GLY A 132 8.37 -4.57 6.73
N ALA A 133 7.50 -4.30 7.70
CA ALA A 133 7.84 -3.45 8.83
C ALA A 133 7.36 -4.07 10.15
N SER A 134 8.10 -3.79 11.26
CA SER A 134 7.64 -4.20 12.59
C SER A 134 6.25 -3.67 12.85
N PRO A 135 5.32 -4.47 13.40
CA PRO A 135 3.96 -4.02 13.71
C PRO A 135 3.92 -2.76 14.60
N ASP A 136 4.93 -2.58 15.44
CA ASP A 136 5.03 -1.45 16.37
C ASP A 136 5.67 -0.20 15.75
N ARG A 137 6.10 -0.29 14.49
CA ARG A 137 6.75 0.82 13.81
C ARG A 137 5.80 2.01 13.66
N ARG A 138 6.28 3.18 14.07
CA ARG A 138 5.69 4.50 13.78
C ARG A 138 6.61 5.24 12.81
N ALA A 139 6.07 5.69 11.69
CA ALA A 139 6.83 6.46 10.72
C ALA A 139 5.89 7.39 9.94
N ALA A 140 6.37 8.61 9.65
CA ALA A 140 5.63 9.56 8.81
C ALA A 140 5.44 9.09 7.36
N THR A 141 6.13 8.02 6.98
CA THR A 141 6.07 7.41 5.64
C THR A 141 5.09 6.25 5.54
N ILE A 142 4.43 5.86 6.64
CA ILE A 142 3.51 4.71 6.66
C ILE A 142 2.14 5.19 7.15
N GLY A 143 1.14 4.94 6.33
CA GLY A 143 -0.28 5.12 6.62
C GLY A 143 -1.05 3.81 6.45
N PHE A 144 -2.33 3.91 6.18
CA PHE A 144 -3.21 2.77 5.90
C PHE A 144 -4.49 3.23 5.21
N ARG A 145 -5.19 2.28 4.63
CA ARG A 145 -6.60 2.41 4.21
C ARG A 145 -7.43 1.27 4.76
N CYS A 146 -8.73 1.48 4.86
CA CYS A 146 -9.65 0.44 5.31
C CYS A 146 -10.38 -0.17 4.11
N ALA A 147 -10.66 -1.47 4.20
CA ALA A 147 -11.51 -2.22 3.29
C ALA A 147 -12.79 -2.68 4.00
N ARG A 148 -13.86 -2.85 3.25
CA ARG A 148 -15.12 -3.41 3.73
C ARG A 148 -15.41 -4.71 3.00
N SER A 149 -15.73 -5.76 3.74
CA SER A 149 -16.26 -6.99 3.12
C SER A 149 -17.71 -6.77 2.70
N LEU A 150 -18.04 -7.21 1.49
CA LEU A 150 -19.44 -7.31 1.05
C LEU A 150 -19.98 -8.63 1.62
N HIS A 151 -21.14 -8.58 2.21
CA HIS A 151 -21.89 -9.75 2.70
C HIS A 151 -22.77 -10.29 1.59
#